data_aa5275a423a850407b01a3b0fbe799db
#
_entry.id   aa5275a423a850407b01a3b0fbe799db
#
_cell.length_a   1.000
_cell.length_b   1.000
_cell.length_c   1.000
_cell.angle_alpha   90.00
_cell.angle_beta   90.00
_cell.angle_gamma   90.00
#
_symmetry.space_group_name_H-M   'P 1'
#
loop_
_entity.id
_entity.type
_entity.pdbx_description
1 polymer ?
#
loop_
_entity_poly.entity_id
_entity_poly.type
_entity_poly.pdbx_seq_one_letter_code
_entity_poly.pdbx_strand_id
1 'polypeptide(L)'
;TTLETVPLDLSIRPLQAFLNLFSHESLHIIRFRSVEFEKLLIRSLKDKEYDAVWFEGLFMSPYLGIVRKYSKAKAIMRSHNVEFVIWERLAQSCRHPLKKWYLGLLAERLKKYELKMLNQFDAMLPITPVDEAHYRKLGCTIPMRTFPIGVDSKDYPTGNPEADFNVF
;
A
#
# COMPACT_ATOMS: atom_id res chain seq x y z
N THR A 1 12.10 -18.07 11.75
CA THR A 1 11.56 -16.78 11.27
C THR A 1 11.57 -15.83 12.44
N THR A 2 12.20 -14.66 12.32
CA THR A 2 12.24 -13.64 13.35
C THR A 2 11.20 -12.58 13.01
N LEU A 3 10.30 -12.24 13.96
CA LEU A 3 9.34 -11.15 13.83
C LEU A 3 9.85 -9.96 14.65
N GLU A 4 10.03 -8.83 14.01
CA GLU A 4 10.34 -7.56 14.67
C GLU A 4 9.23 -6.57 14.35
N THR A 5 8.77 -5.83 15.35
CA THR A 5 7.64 -4.88 15.22
C THR A 5 8.03 -3.50 15.71
N VAL A 6 7.48 -2.49 15.06
CA VAL A 6 7.62 -1.09 15.46
C VAL A 6 6.23 -0.48 15.58
N PRO A 7 5.88 0.15 16.71
CA PRO A 7 4.61 0.83 16.86
C PRO A 7 4.55 2.03 15.90
N LEU A 8 3.40 2.21 15.24
CA LEU A 8 3.17 3.29 14.30
C LEU A 8 1.88 4.02 14.65
N ASP A 9 1.97 5.32 14.93
CA ASP A 9 0.80 6.17 15.12
C ASP A 9 0.26 6.62 13.76
N LEU A 10 -0.81 6.00 13.31
CA LEU A 10 -1.51 6.32 12.06
C LEU A 10 -2.61 7.37 12.24
N SER A 11 -2.76 7.96 13.42
CA SER A 11 -3.76 8.99 13.67
C SER A 11 -3.54 10.21 12.79
N ILE A 12 -4.63 10.76 12.26
CA ILE A 12 -4.59 12.01 11.48
C ILE A 12 -4.92 13.14 12.42
N ARG A 13 -3.91 13.93 12.79
CA ARG A 13 -4.13 15.15 13.59
C ARG A 13 -4.69 16.24 12.68
N PRO A 14 -5.75 16.96 13.10
CA PRO A 14 -6.37 18.02 12.30
C PRO A 14 -5.38 19.06 11.77
N LEU A 15 -4.41 19.45 12.60
CA LEU A 15 -3.35 20.36 12.19
C LEU A 15 -2.46 19.81 11.08
N GLN A 16 -2.10 18.52 11.12
CA GLN A 16 -1.34 17.87 10.06
C GLN A 16 -2.14 17.82 8.76
N ALA A 17 -3.44 17.50 8.83
CA ALA A 17 -4.33 17.53 7.69
C ALA A 17 -4.41 18.92 7.06
N PHE A 18 -4.52 19.97 7.89
CA PHE A 18 -4.53 21.35 7.43
C PHE A 18 -3.19 21.77 6.79
N LEU A 19 -2.05 21.52 7.45
CA LEU A 19 -0.73 21.83 6.89
C LEU A 19 -0.46 21.05 5.61
N ASN A 20 -0.95 19.81 5.51
CA ASN A 20 -0.81 19.02 4.30
C ASN A 20 -1.56 19.62 3.11
N LEU A 21 -2.57 20.52 3.30
CA LEU A 21 -3.20 21.23 2.17
C LEU A 21 -2.18 22.01 1.33
N PHE A 22 -1.15 22.54 1.96
CA PHE A 22 -0.06 23.31 1.34
C PHE A 22 1.11 22.44 0.86
N SER A 23 1.05 21.13 1.09
CA SER A 23 2.06 20.15 0.65
C SER A 23 1.64 19.49 -0.66
N HIS A 24 2.60 19.02 -1.44
CA HIS A 24 2.35 18.14 -2.59
C HIS A 24 2.44 16.64 -2.24
N GLU A 25 2.81 16.31 -1.01
CA GLU A 25 2.95 14.92 -0.58
C GLU A 25 1.58 14.29 -0.25
N SER A 26 1.46 13.00 -0.52
CA SER A 26 0.27 12.23 -0.12
C SER A 26 0.27 12.00 1.40
N LEU A 27 -0.76 12.52 2.09
CA LEU A 27 -0.95 12.30 3.52
C LEU A 27 -1.03 10.80 3.86
N HIS A 28 -1.60 10.02 2.95
CA HIS A 28 -1.71 8.57 3.11
C HIS A 28 -0.35 7.87 3.16
N ILE A 29 0.64 8.42 2.48
CA ILE A 29 2.00 7.86 2.41
C ILE A 29 2.87 8.35 3.56
N ILE A 30 2.88 9.65 3.83
CA ILE A 30 3.80 10.23 4.82
C ILE A 30 3.57 9.71 6.23
N ARG A 31 2.32 9.39 6.59
CA ARG A 31 1.98 8.86 7.92
C ARG A 31 2.53 7.45 8.19
N PHE A 32 2.97 6.72 7.15
CA PHE A 32 3.61 5.42 7.29
C PHE A 32 5.14 5.52 7.42
N ARG A 33 5.71 6.72 7.36
CA ARG A 33 7.15 6.92 7.60
C ARG A 33 7.43 6.88 9.09
N SER A 34 8.37 6.03 9.50
CA SER A 34 8.85 5.89 10.88
C SER A 34 10.36 5.81 10.89
N VAL A 35 10.99 6.69 11.66
CA VAL A 35 12.45 6.70 11.83
C VAL A 35 12.92 5.42 12.54
N GLU A 36 12.12 4.92 13.47
CA GLU A 36 12.39 3.67 14.19
C GLU A 36 12.39 2.48 13.23
N PHE A 37 11.40 2.42 12.33
CA PHE A 37 11.33 1.38 11.31
C PHE A 37 12.48 1.51 10.30
N GLU A 38 12.86 2.71 9.90
CA GLU A 38 14.04 2.93 9.04
C GLU A 38 15.32 2.37 9.66
N LYS A 39 15.56 2.67 10.95
CA LYS A 39 16.72 2.15 11.69
C LYS A 39 16.72 0.63 11.78
N LEU A 40 15.56 0.03 12.07
CA LEU A 40 15.38 -1.40 12.11
C LEU A 40 15.68 -2.05 10.75
N LEU A 41 15.09 -1.52 9.69
CA LEU A 41 15.29 -1.99 8.32
C LEU A 41 16.77 -1.91 7.91
N ILE A 42 17.44 -0.78 8.16
CA ILE A 42 18.86 -0.60 7.85
C ILE A 42 19.72 -1.63 8.60
N ARG A 43 19.43 -1.86 9.88
CA ARG A 43 20.14 -2.88 10.68
C ARG A 43 19.95 -4.26 10.04
N SER A 44 18.72 -4.67 9.77
CA SER A 44 18.42 -5.98 9.19
C SER A 44 19.10 -6.19 7.83
N LEU A 45 19.12 -5.15 6.98
CA LEU A 45 19.74 -5.21 5.65
C LEU A 45 21.28 -5.23 5.70
N LYS A 46 21.88 -4.76 6.80
CA LYS A 46 23.34 -4.84 7.02
C LYS A 46 23.77 -6.16 7.66
N ASP A 47 22.91 -6.73 8.51
CA ASP A 47 23.21 -7.93 9.28
C ASP A 47 23.09 -9.20 8.43
N LYS A 48 22.28 -9.18 7.36
CA LYS A 48 22.02 -10.34 6.50
C LYS A 48 21.88 -9.93 5.05
N GLU A 49 22.32 -10.81 4.16
CA GLU A 49 21.99 -10.72 2.73
C GLU A 49 20.63 -11.36 2.46
N TYR A 50 19.87 -10.70 1.61
CA TYR A 50 18.55 -11.15 1.17
C TYR A 50 18.50 -11.22 -0.35
N ASP A 51 17.86 -12.24 -0.90
CA ASP A 51 17.61 -12.36 -2.34
C ASP A 51 16.48 -11.43 -2.79
N ALA A 52 15.48 -11.27 -1.92
CA ALA A 52 14.34 -10.41 -2.18
C ALA A 52 13.83 -9.72 -0.90
N VAL A 53 13.32 -8.50 -1.05
CA VAL A 53 12.57 -7.77 -0.03
C VAL A 53 11.14 -7.58 -0.53
N TRP A 54 10.20 -8.05 0.25
CA TRP A 54 8.80 -8.05 -0.05
C TRP A 54 8.11 -6.85 0.60
N PHE A 55 7.43 -6.04 -0.20
CA PHE A 55 6.70 -4.87 0.24
C PHE A 55 5.20 -5.17 0.25
N GLU A 56 4.60 -5.27 1.42
CA GLU A 56 3.17 -5.49 1.58
C GLU A 56 2.39 -4.16 1.45
N GLY A 57 1.97 -3.86 0.23
CA GLY A 57 1.20 -2.68 -0.11
C GLY A 57 2.01 -1.42 -0.42
N LEU A 58 1.34 -0.48 -1.10
CA LEU A 58 1.91 0.79 -1.54
C LEU A 58 2.48 1.62 -0.38
N PHE A 59 1.88 1.52 0.81
CA PHE A 59 2.25 2.32 1.98
C PHE A 59 3.64 2.00 2.53
N MET A 60 4.22 0.85 2.15
CA MET A 60 5.61 0.49 2.49
C MET A 60 6.63 1.02 1.49
N SER A 61 6.18 1.54 0.35
CA SER A 61 7.07 2.03 -0.72
C SER A 61 8.02 3.18 -0.34
N PRO A 62 7.78 4.03 0.70
CA PRO A 62 8.75 5.02 1.14
C PRO A 62 10.11 4.43 1.52
N TYR A 63 10.13 3.16 1.91
CA TYR A 63 11.35 2.45 2.34
C TYR A 63 12.14 1.84 1.19
N LEU A 64 11.64 1.90 -0.06
CA LEU A 64 12.32 1.35 -1.22
C LEU A 64 13.73 1.94 -1.41
N GLY A 65 13.88 3.25 -1.19
CA GLY A 65 15.18 3.91 -1.27
C GLY A 65 16.21 3.36 -0.28
N ILE A 66 15.76 2.96 0.92
CA ILE A 66 16.62 2.32 1.93
C ILE A 66 17.06 0.94 1.46
N VAL A 67 16.12 0.12 0.95
CA VAL A 67 16.43 -1.20 0.42
C VAL A 67 17.44 -1.10 -0.71
N ARG A 68 17.23 -0.19 -1.67
CA ARG A 68 18.16 0.03 -2.79
C ARG A 68 19.55 0.49 -2.36
N LYS A 69 19.65 1.25 -1.26
CA LYS A 69 20.92 1.77 -0.74
C LYS A 69 21.74 0.72 0.03
N TYR A 70 21.07 -0.14 0.79
CA TYR A 70 21.73 -1.04 1.74
C TYR A 70 21.67 -2.52 1.36
N SER A 71 21.00 -2.88 0.25
CA SER A 71 20.88 -4.27 -0.21
C SER A 71 20.89 -4.35 -1.73
N LYS A 72 21.32 -5.50 -2.25
CA LYS A 72 21.20 -5.90 -3.66
C LYS A 72 19.91 -6.71 -3.91
N ALA A 73 19.13 -6.95 -2.88
CA ALA A 73 17.89 -7.72 -2.95
C ALA A 73 16.91 -7.16 -3.98
N LYS A 74 16.19 -8.03 -4.64
CA LYS A 74 15.08 -7.64 -5.51
C LYS A 74 13.94 -7.09 -4.68
N ALA A 75 13.45 -5.91 -5.03
CA ALA A 75 12.29 -5.31 -4.37
C ALA A 75 11.01 -5.73 -5.08
N ILE A 76 10.16 -6.46 -4.37
CA ILE A 76 8.90 -6.99 -4.90
C ILE A 76 7.74 -6.29 -4.20
N MET A 77 6.86 -5.64 -4.96
CA MET A 77 5.64 -5.03 -4.44
C MET A 77 4.47 -6.02 -4.53
N ARG A 78 3.86 -6.37 -3.40
CA ARG A 78 2.55 -7.01 -3.40
C ARG A 78 1.48 -5.96 -3.24
N SER A 79 0.71 -5.74 -4.29
CA SER A 79 -0.36 -4.75 -4.27
C SER A 79 -1.68 -5.39 -3.88
N HIS A 80 -2.31 -4.87 -2.82
CA HIS A 80 -3.61 -5.33 -2.35
C HIS A 80 -4.76 -4.69 -3.12
N ASN A 81 -4.56 -3.47 -3.60
CA ASN A 81 -5.52 -2.70 -4.37
C ASN A 81 -4.78 -1.69 -5.25
N VAL A 82 -5.49 -1.13 -6.22
CA VAL A 82 -5.10 0.15 -6.80
C VAL A 82 -5.60 1.24 -5.84
N GLU A 83 -4.70 1.71 -4.97
CA GLU A 83 -5.06 2.47 -3.76
C GLU A 83 -5.82 3.77 -4.06
N PHE A 84 -5.37 4.54 -5.05
CA PHE A 84 -6.03 5.81 -5.37
C PHE A 84 -7.49 5.62 -5.84
N VAL A 85 -7.82 4.49 -6.46
CA VAL A 85 -9.18 4.20 -6.94
C VAL A 85 -10.17 4.10 -5.79
N ILE A 86 -9.76 3.54 -4.66
CA ILE A 86 -10.58 3.47 -3.44
C ILE A 86 -10.93 4.89 -2.97
N TRP A 87 -9.94 5.78 -2.95
CA TRP A 87 -10.13 7.15 -2.51
C TRP A 87 -10.90 8.01 -3.50
N GLU A 88 -10.73 7.79 -4.82
CA GLU A 88 -11.57 8.41 -5.86
C GLU A 88 -13.05 8.03 -5.67
N ARG A 89 -13.35 6.75 -5.46
CA ARG A 89 -14.71 6.26 -5.20
C ARG A 89 -15.30 6.85 -3.91
N LEU A 90 -14.49 6.92 -2.84
CA LEU A 90 -14.90 7.53 -1.58
C LEU A 90 -15.21 9.02 -1.75
N ALA A 91 -14.41 9.75 -2.49
CA ALA A 91 -14.67 11.15 -2.82
C ALA A 91 -15.97 11.32 -3.63
N GLN A 92 -16.20 10.46 -4.62
CA GLN A 92 -17.39 10.51 -5.47
C GLN A 92 -18.68 10.24 -4.67
N SER A 93 -18.66 9.29 -3.73
CA SER A 93 -19.80 8.94 -2.89
C SER A 93 -20.09 9.95 -1.78
N CYS A 94 -19.15 10.86 -1.49
CA CYS A 94 -19.31 11.83 -0.42
C CYS A 94 -20.31 12.94 -0.80
N ARG A 95 -21.36 13.12 0.02
CA ARG A 95 -22.39 14.14 -0.20
C ARG A 95 -21.98 15.54 0.25
N HIS A 96 -21.12 15.65 1.25
CA HIS A 96 -20.72 16.95 1.79
C HIS A 96 -19.66 17.62 0.88
N PRO A 97 -19.90 18.82 0.33
CA PRO A 97 -19.09 19.40 -0.74
C PRO A 97 -17.64 19.66 -0.32
N LEU A 98 -17.40 20.21 0.86
CA LEU A 98 -16.03 20.47 1.34
C LEU A 98 -15.26 19.17 1.62
N LYS A 99 -15.93 18.17 2.18
CA LYS A 99 -15.33 16.85 2.41
C LYS A 99 -15.03 16.14 1.09
N LYS A 100 -15.95 16.22 0.12
CA LYS A 100 -15.75 15.67 -1.23
C LYS A 100 -14.54 16.29 -1.91
N TRP A 101 -14.43 17.61 -1.86
CA TRP A 101 -13.27 18.32 -2.43
C TRP A 101 -11.96 17.87 -1.75
N TYR A 102 -11.94 17.80 -0.43
CA TYR A 102 -10.76 17.37 0.33
C TYR A 102 -10.36 15.92 0.02
N LEU A 103 -11.32 14.99 -0.01
CA LEU A 103 -11.07 13.60 -0.38
C LEU A 103 -10.56 13.47 -1.82
N GLY A 104 -11.09 14.27 -2.75
CA GLY A 104 -10.60 14.35 -4.13
C GLY A 104 -9.15 14.80 -4.22
N LEU A 105 -8.77 15.82 -3.42
CA LEU A 105 -7.38 16.28 -3.34
C LEU A 105 -6.44 15.18 -2.81
N LEU A 106 -6.88 14.44 -1.78
CA LEU A 106 -6.11 13.32 -1.23
C LEU A 106 -5.96 12.17 -2.24
N ALA A 107 -7.04 11.84 -2.95
CA ALA A 107 -7.04 10.81 -4.00
C ALA A 107 -6.08 11.17 -5.13
N GLU A 108 -6.11 12.42 -5.62
CA GLU A 108 -5.24 12.90 -6.70
C GLU A 108 -3.75 12.86 -6.29
N ARG A 109 -3.41 13.23 -5.07
CA ARG A 109 -2.05 13.14 -4.56
C ARG A 109 -1.57 11.69 -4.41
N LEU A 110 -2.44 10.81 -3.93
CA LEU A 110 -2.15 9.39 -3.83
C LEU A 110 -1.94 8.79 -5.22
N LYS A 111 -2.78 9.15 -6.20
CA LYS A 111 -2.65 8.74 -7.59
C LYS A 111 -1.29 9.14 -8.18
N LYS A 112 -0.91 10.41 -8.03
CA LYS A 112 0.41 10.89 -8.50
C LYS A 112 1.55 10.10 -7.89
N TYR A 113 1.45 9.80 -6.60
CA TYR A 113 2.45 9.00 -5.89
C TYR A 113 2.47 7.55 -6.39
N GLU A 114 1.32 6.89 -6.47
CA GLU A 114 1.21 5.49 -6.91
C GLU A 114 1.73 5.32 -8.34
N LEU A 115 1.35 6.21 -9.27
CA LEU A 115 1.86 6.22 -10.64
C LEU A 115 3.39 6.43 -10.70
N LYS A 116 3.95 7.30 -9.84
CA LYS A 116 5.39 7.48 -9.73
C LYS A 116 6.10 6.21 -9.29
N MET A 117 5.48 5.43 -8.38
CA MET A 117 6.05 4.20 -7.84
C MET A 117 5.88 2.98 -8.74
N LEU A 118 4.99 3.06 -9.73
CA LEU A 118 4.50 1.94 -10.53
C LEU A 118 5.60 1.08 -11.15
N ASN A 119 6.70 1.70 -11.63
CA ASN A 119 7.82 1.02 -12.28
C ASN A 119 9.13 1.09 -11.47
N GLN A 120 9.06 1.37 -10.15
CA GLN A 120 10.25 1.50 -9.32
C GLN A 120 10.69 0.18 -8.67
N PHE A 121 9.84 -0.83 -8.70
CA PHE A 121 10.10 -2.16 -8.17
C PHE A 121 10.67 -3.09 -9.25
N ASP A 122 11.26 -4.22 -8.83
CA ASP A 122 11.72 -5.26 -9.77
C ASP A 122 10.58 -6.14 -10.27
N ALA A 123 9.52 -6.28 -9.48
CA ALA A 123 8.29 -6.97 -9.86
C ALA A 123 7.10 -6.47 -9.03
N MET A 124 5.89 -6.69 -9.54
CA MET A 124 4.65 -6.40 -8.85
C MET A 124 3.74 -7.62 -8.84
N LEU A 125 3.08 -7.86 -7.70
CA LEU A 125 2.18 -8.98 -7.47
C LEU A 125 0.81 -8.47 -7.01
N PRO A 126 -0.08 -8.07 -7.92
CA PRO A 126 -1.46 -7.73 -7.58
C PRO A 126 -2.20 -8.96 -7.06
N ILE A 127 -3.13 -8.78 -6.11
CA ILE A 127 -3.92 -9.88 -5.56
C ILE A 127 -5.06 -10.33 -6.47
N THR A 128 -5.47 -9.48 -7.44
CA THR A 128 -6.54 -9.81 -8.39
C THR A 128 -6.12 -9.60 -9.85
N PRO A 129 -6.67 -10.38 -10.80
CA PRO A 129 -6.47 -10.15 -12.23
C PRO A 129 -7.00 -8.79 -12.71
N VAL A 130 -8.02 -8.27 -12.03
CA VAL A 130 -8.62 -6.95 -12.33
C VAL A 130 -7.61 -5.84 -12.03
N ASP A 131 -6.94 -5.90 -10.88
CA ASP A 131 -5.91 -4.94 -10.52
C ASP A 131 -4.68 -5.07 -11.43
N GLU A 132 -4.29 -6.29 -11.80
CA GLU A 132 -3.23 -6.51 -12.78
C GLU A 132 -3.53 -5.82 -14.11
N ALA A 133 -4.73 -6.03 -14.65
CA ALA A 133 -5.16 -5.38 -15.89
C ALA A 133 -5.21 -3.85 -15.74
N HIS A 134 -5.60 -3.36 -14.56
CA HIS A 134 -5.64 -1.93 -14.28
C HIS A 134 -4.22 -1.33 -14.25
N TYR A 135 -3.27 -1.94 -13.55
CA TYR A 135 -1.89 -1.48 -13.52
C TYR A 135 -1.24 -1.50 -14.91
N ARG A 136 -1.55 -2.50 -15.75
CA ARG A 136 -1.10 -2.51 -17.16
C ARG A 136 -1.62 -1.30 -17.93
N LYS A 137 -2.90 -0.97 -17.79
CA LYS A 137 -3.50 0.22 -18.41
C LYS A 137 -2.90 1.53 -17.90
N LEU A 138 -2.45 1.57 -16.65
CA LEU A 138 -1.77 2.72 -16.05
C LEU A 138 -0.30 2.85 -16.47
N GLY A 139 0.23 1.93 -17.29
CA GLY A 139 1.59 1.98 -17.81
C GLY A 139 2.62 1.20 -16.98
N CYS A 140 2.21 0.18 -16.22
CA CYS A 140 3.13 -0.71 -15.56
C CYS A 140 3.82 -1.61 -16.59
N THR A 141 5.15 -1.51 -16.66
CA THR A 141 5.99 -2.26 -17.61
C THR A 141 6.84 -3.34 -16.95
N ILE A 142 7.00 -3.30 -15.63
CA ILE A 142 7.78 -4.29 -14.88
C ILE A 142 7.10 -5.67 -14.90
N PRO A 143 7.85 -6.76 -14.62
CA PRO A 143 7.28 -8.08 -14.43
C PRO A 143 6.12 -8.05 -13.44
N MET A 144 4.98 -8.59 -13.85
CA MET A 144 3.77 -8.58 -13.01
C MET A 144 2.99 -9.88 -13.21
N ARG A 145 2.53 -10.44 -12.12
CA ARG A 145 1.68 -11.63 -12.11
C ARG A 145 0.71 -11.55 -10.94
N THR A 146 -0.54 -11.87 -11.18
CA THR A 146 -1.54 -12.00 -10.11
C THR A 146 -1.13 -13.06 -9.11
N PHE A 147 -1.11 -12.70 -7.83
CA PHE A 147 -0.80 -13.57 -6.70
C PHE A 147 -1.91 -13.43 -5.64
N PRO A 148 -2.96 -14.26 -5.70
CA PRO A 148 -4.10 -14.17 -4.80
C PRO A 148 -3.73 -14.40 -3.33
N ILE A 149 -4.57 -13.91 -2.42
CA ILE A 149 -4.48 -14.25 -1.01
C ILE A 149 -4.96 -15.70 -0.85
N GLY A 150 -4.10 -16.54 -0.27
CA GLY A 150 -4.48 -17.89 0.14
C GLY A 150 -5.17 -17.86 1.51
N VAL A 151 -6.18 -18.69 1.66
CA VAL A 151 -6.88 -18.93 2.93
C VAL A 151 -6.85 -20.41 3.18
N ASP A 152 -6.42 -20.84 4.37
CA ASP A 152 -6.54 -22.25 4.77
C ASP A 152 -8.01 -22.51 5.15
N SER A 153 -8.69 -23.30 4.34
CA SER A 153 -10.09 -23.64 4.58
C SER A 153 -10.31 -24.41 5.91
N LYS A 154 -9.27 -24.98 6.49
CA LYS A 154 -9.34 -25.68 7.78
C LYS A 154 -9.52 -24.71 8.96
N ASP A 155 -9.09 -23.47 8.81
CA ASP A 155 -9.22 -22.43 9.84
C ASP A 155 -10.62 -21.81 9.88
N TYR A 156 -11.47 -22.15 8.90
CA TYR A 156 -12.85 -21.68 8.83
C TYR A 156 -13.79 -22.84 9.17
N PRO A 157 -14.66 -22.68 10.17
CA PRO A 157 -15.72 -23.66 10.41
C PRO A 157 -16.55 -23.77 9.11
N THR A 158 -16.75 -25.01 8.66
CA THR A 158 -17.69 -25.28 7.55
C THR A 158 -19.02 -24.67 7.94
N GLY A 159 -19.40 -23.60 7.23
CA GLY A 159 -20.61 -22.84 7.55
C GLY A 159 -21.82 -23.76 7.62
N ASN A 160 -22.69 -23.49 8.57
CA ASN A 160 -24.00 -24.15 8.60
C ASN A 160 -24.70 -23.84 7.26
N PRO A 161 -25.01 -24.83 6.41
CA PRO A 161 -25.68 -24.58 5.13
C PRO A 161 -27.07 -23.96 5.25
N GLU A 162 -27.62 -23.92 6.50
CA GLU A 162 -28.90 -23.28 6.84
C GLU A 162 -28.74 -21.84 7.38
N ALA A 163 -27.51 -21.30 7.42
CA ALA A 163 -27.33 -19.91 7.83
C ALA A 163 -27.88 -18.97 6.76
N ASP A 164 -29.00 -18.34 7.04
CA ASP A 164 -29.51 -17.22 6.24
C ASP A 164 -28.48 -16.11 6.19
N PHE A 165 -27.82 -15.96 5.06
CA PHE A 165 -26.99 -14.79 4.77
C PHE A 165 -27.90 -13.60 4.54
N ASN A 166 -28.31 -12.92 5.60
CA ASN A 166 -28.84 -11.57 5.49
C ASN A 166 -27.69 -10.65 5.03
N VAL A 167 -27.57 -10.43 3.74
CA VAL A 167 -26.67 -9.44 3.15
C VAL A 167 -27.31 -8.08 3.39
N PHE A 168 -26.70 -7.26 4.24
CA PHE A 168 -27.08 -5.86 4.45
C PHE A 168 -26.54 -4.98 3.31
#